data_081b15a564555c7bd5a606287f4444f6
#
_entry.id   081b15a564555c7bd5a606287f4444f6
#
_cell.length_a   1.000
_cell.length_b   1.000
_cell.length_c   1.000
_cell.angle_alpha   90.00
_cell.angle_beta   90.00
_cell.angle_gamma   90.00
#
_symmetry.space_group_name_H-M   'P 1'
#
loop_
_entity.id
_entity.type
_entity.pdbx_description
1 polymer ?
#
loop_
_entity_poly.entity_id
_entity_poly.type
_entity_poly.pdbx_seq_one_letter_code
_entity_poly.pdbx_strand_id
1 'polypeptide(L)'
;MSFSGFLAVDPYLTFADGEPGFKEKLFIGLDGVPSDKSWYGKEWNGRPSLPSVWRLGREAYALVSKKLGWNPSVQDFKNIYKEIVEVEKEFAPVAQNWIDAGVLVLYSDADEPPVKTIITEMQDAPLGWLLEVFMRAAKDSVISGEIAADKFPDFEKLLSALAVMHVDSCVIASHIDGRGLDEAIDIVQTNLSSAKLYKECIASASLALGSRAKKASNSRHAATNALKAKLVNEWVESKQEYKSRADFVRIVARVHGIKERTLYEWIGQYEQSQR
;
A
#
# COMPACT_ATOMS: atom_id res chain seq x y z
N MET A 1 20.87 -7.78 -0.53
CA MET A 1 21.48 -6.82 -1.47
C MET A 1 21.90 -5.55 -0.74
N SER A 2 23.01 -4.90 -1.11
CA SER A 2 23.41 -3.62 -0.53
C SER A 2 23.37 -2.54 -1.60
N PHE A 3 22.55 -1.51 -1.41
CA PHE A 3 22.57 -0.33 -2.27
C PHE A 3 23.76 0.56 -1.88
N SER A 4 24.80 0.54 -2.73
CA SER A 4 26.01 1.35 -2.52
C SER A 4 25.81 2.82 -2.94
N GLY A 5 24.81 3.09 -3.74
CA GLY A 5 24.49 4.40 -4.31
C GLY A 5 24.22 4.31 -5.80
N PHE A 6 23.96 5.44 -6.40
CA PHE A 6 23.82 5.56 -7.85
C PHE A 6 25.20 5.56 -8.50
N LEU A 7 25.37 4.75 -9.56
CA LEU A 7 26.63 4.61 -10.30
C LEU A 7 26.62 5.42 -11.60
N ALA A 8 25.46 5.47 -12.26
CA ALA A 8 25.31 6.08 -13.57
C ALA A 8 24.44 7.35 -13.56
N VAL A 9 23.55 7.51 -12.60
CA VAL A 9 22.54 8.58 -12.55
C VAL A 9 22.65 9.35 -11.24
N ASP A 10 22.70 10.67 -11.30
CA ASP A 10 22.38 11.51 -10.14
C ASP A 10 20.89 11.83 -10.20
N PRO A 11 20.06 11.29 -9.29
CA PRO A 11 18.61 11.46 -9.36
C PRO A 11 18.17 12.91 -9.22
N TYR A 12 18.87 13.72 -8.39
CA TYR A 12 18.55 15.12 -8.23
C TYR A 12 18.82 15.91 -9.51
N LEU A 13 20.05 15.79 -10.05
CA LEU A 13 20.43 16.51 -11.28
C LEU A 13 19.59 16.08 -12.49
N THR A 14 19.20 14.81 -12.53
CA THR A 14 18.47 14.23 -13.66
C THR A 14 16.99 14.57 -13.66
N PHE A 15 16.33 14.62 -12.50
CA PHE A 15 14.87 14.63 -12.43
C PHE A 15 14.27 15.86 -11.72
N ALA A 16 15.03 16.64 -10.93
CA ALA A 16 14.48 17.71 -10.10
C ALA A 16 13.97 18.92 -10.90
N ASP A 17 14.62 19.26 -12.01
CA ASP A 17 14.38 20.52 -12.71
C ASP A 17 13.20 20.50 -13.71
N GLY A 18 12.43 19.40 -13.77
CA GLY A 18 11.17 19.36 -14.54
C GLY A 18 11.29 19.36 -16.05
N GLU A 19 12.33 19.95 -16.61
CA GLU A 19 12.68 19.90 -18.01
C GLU A 19 13.92 19.03 -18.23
N PRO A 20 14.02 18.33 -19.36
CA PRO A 20 15.20 17.57 -19.69
C PRO A 20 16.38 18.50 -19.99
N GLY A 21 16.74 19.33 -19.02
CA GLY A 21 17.91 20.17 -19.01
C GLY A 21 19.12 19.36 -18.59
N PHE A 22 19.97 19.04 -19.51
CA PHE A 22 21.18 18.27 -19.25
C PHE A 22 22.25 19.17 -18.65
N LYS A 23 22.57 18.88 -17.42
CA LYS A 23 23.82 19.33 -16.83
C LYS A 23 24.90 18.31 -17.18
N GLU A 24 26.09 18.80 -17.50
CA GLU A 24 27.23 18.03 -18.06
C GLU A 24 27.68 16.77 -17.30
N LYS A 25 27.03 16.41 -16.19
CA LYS A 25 27.38 15.25 -15.34
C LYS A 25 26.16 14.46 -14.93
N LEU A 26 25.42 13.95 -15.91
CA LEU A 26 24.28 13.08 -15.66
C LEU A 26 24.68 11.70 -15.09
N PHE A 27 25.89 11.29 -15.35
CA PHE A 27 26.35 9.96 -15.04
C PHE A 27 27.58 10.03 -14.15
N ILE A 28 27.54 9.34 -13.02
CA ILE A 28 28.61 9.31 -12.05
C ILE A 28 29.39 8.01 -12.22
N GLY A 29 30.68 8.10 -12.51
CA GLY A 29 31.63 7.00 -12.36
C GLY A 29 31.73 6.02 -13.51
N LEU A 30 31.15 6.30 -14.69
CA LEU A 30 31.32 5.47 -15.90
C LEU A 30 32.04 6.27 -16.97
N ASP A 31 33.29 5.89 -17.25
CA ASP A 31 34.05 6.45 -18.37
C ASP A 31 33.37 6.13 -19.70
N GLY A 32 33.28 7.12 -20.59
CA GLY A 32 32.71 6.93 -21.94
C GLY A 32 31.16 6.86 -21.94
N VAL A 33 30.52 7.28 -20.88
CA VAL A 33 29.06 7.33 -20.79
C VAL A 33 28.52 8.37 -21.77
N PRO A 34 27.43 8.06 -22.52
CA PRO A 34 26.84 8.99 -23.46
C PRO A 34 26.41 10.30 -22.80
N SER A 35 26.54 11.32 -23.58
CA SER A 35 25.99 12.62 -23.28
C SER A 35 24.46 12.56 -23.23
N ASP A 36 23.85 13.64 -22.81
CA ASP A 36 22.43 13.97 -22.86
C ASP A 36 21.63 13.36 -24.04
N LYS A 37 22.25 13.15 -25.18
CA LYS A 37 21.58 12.66 -26.41
C LYS A 37 20.91 11.29 -26.27
N SER A 38 21.38 10.43 -25.36
CA SER A 38 20.78 9.11 -25.12
C SER A 38 19.39 9.18 -24.51
N TRP A 39 19.08 10.24 -23.75
CA TRP A 39 17.76 10.41 -23.16
C TRP A 39 16.69 10.87 -24.18
N TYR A 40 17.10 11.44 -25.33
CA TYR A 40 16.18 12.06 -26.30
C TYR A 40 15.76 11.17 -27.46
N GLY A 41 15.97 9.90 -27.38
CA GLY A 41 15.45 8.98 -28.40
C GLY A 41 16.32 8.85 -29.65
N LYS A 42 17.54 9.35 -29.64
CA LYS A 42 18.51 9.04 -30.70
C LYS A 42 19.20 7.74 -30.34
N GLU A 43 19.26 6.83 -31.31
CA GLU A 43 20.07 5.64 -31.20
C GLU A 43 21.52 6.04 -30.92
N TRP A 44 22.07 5.46 -29.88
CA TRP A 44 23.47 5.59 -29.54
C TRP A 44 24.19 4.29 -29.86
N ASN A 45 25.06 4.33 -30.83
CA ASN A 45 25.78 3.14 -31.35
C ASN A 45 24.85 1.94 -31.64
N GLY A 46 23.69 2.18 -32.24
CA GLY A 46 22.72 1.13 -32.56
C GLY A 46 21.93 0.60 -31.35
N ARG A 47 22.06 1.23 -30.20
CA ARG A 47 21.31 0.84 -28.96
C ARG A 47 20.02 1.60 -28.83
N PRO A 48 18.98 0.99 -28.21
CA PRO A 48 17.73 1.68 -27.98
C PRO A 48 17.93 2.91 -27.10
N SER A 49 17.24 3.97 -27.44
CA SER A 49 17.19 5.18 -26.65
C SER A 49 16.51 4.95 -25.32
N LEU A 50 16.83 5.76 -24.31
CA LEU A 50 16.28 5.67 -22.95
C LEU A 50 15.14 6.66 -22.63
N PRO A 51 14.33 7.21 -23.57
CA PRO A 51 13.32 8.22 -23.24
C PRO A 51 12.17 7.65 -22.40
N SER A 52 11.87 6.36 -22.53
CA SER A 52 10.88 5.68 -21.68
C SER A 52 11.40 5.51 -20.26
N VAL A 53 12.65 5.11 -20.10
CA VAL A 53 13.32 4.98 -18.80
C VAL A 53 13.36 6.33 -18.08
N TRP A 54 13.73 7.41 -18.80
CA TRP A 54 13.74 8.75 -18.23
C TRP A 54 12.35 9.19 -17.76
N ARG A 55 11.28 8.95 -18.55
CA ARG A 55 9.91 9.27 -18.16
C ARG A 55 9.47 8.52 -16.90
N LEU A 56 9.77 7.23 -16.83
CA LEU A 56 9.50 6.40 -15.66
C LEU A 56 10.26 6.88 -14.42
N GLY A 57 11.55 7.18 -14.59
CA GLY A 57 12.39 7.73 -13.52
C GLY A 57 11.87 9.06 -13.00
N ARG A 58 11.44 9.96 -13.89
CA ARG A 58 10.84 11.25 -13.52
C ARG A 58 9.52 11.08 -12.79
N GLU A 59 8.66 10.17 -13.24
CA GLU A 59 7.40 9.86 -12.53
C GLU A 59 7.68 9.33 -11.13
N ALA A 60 8.58 8.37 -11.00
CA ALA A 60 8.99 7.79 -9.72
C ALA A 60 9.60 8.83 -8.78
N TYR A 61 10.51 9.66 -9.29
CA TYR A 61 11.14 10.73 -8.54
C TYR A 61 10.13 11.76 -8.03
N ALA A 62 9.17 12.15 -8.87
CA ALA A 62 8.11 13.07 -8.47
C ALA A 62 7.23 12.52 -7.33
N LEU A 63 6.96 11.21 -7.32
CA LEU A 63 6.24 10.56 -6.22
C LEU A 63 7.05 10.61 -4.93
N VAL A 64 8.35 10.31 -4.97
CA VAL A 64 9.22 10.41 -3.80
C VAL A 64 9.32 11.84 -3.29
N SER A 65 9.54 12.83 -4.20
CA SER A 65 9.59 14.25 -3.86
C SER A 65 8.31 14.72 -3.16
N LYS A 66 7.15 14.30 -3.68
CA LYS A 66 5.85 14.61 -3.06
C LYS A 66 5.72 14.05 -1.65
N LYS A 67 6.25 12.85 -1.40
CA LYS A 67 6.19 12.20 -0.08
C LYS A 67 7.13 12.85 0.92
N LEU A 68 8.30 13.28 0.48
CA LEU A 68 9.27 13.94 1.33
C LEU A 68 8.96 15.44 1.53
N GLY A 69 8.31 16.09 0.57
CA GLY A 69 8.08 17.54 0.56
C GLY A 69 9.25 18.35 0.00
N TRP A 70 10.29 17.69 -0.52
CA TRP A 70 11.45 18.31 -1.19
C TRP A 70 12.00 17.41 -2.29
N ASN A 71 12.89 17.94 -3.12
CA ASN A 71 13.57 17.17 -4.16
C ASN A 71 14.68 16.29 -3.54
N PRO A 72 14.55 14.95 -3.58
CA PRO A 72 15.47 14.06 -2.90
C PRO A 72 16.85 14.01 -3.56
N SER A 73 17.88 13.98 -2.73
CA SER A 73 19.28 13.76 -3.08
C SER A 73 19.64 12.27 -3.05
N VAL A 74 20.84 11.93 -3.52
CA VAL A 74 21.42 10.57 -3.37
C VAL A 74 21.39 10.11 -1.91
N GLN A 75 21.63 11.01 -0.95
CA GLN A 75 21.62 10.64 0.47
C GLN A 75 20.21 10.29 0.97
N ASP A 76 19.18 10.98 0.48
CA ASP A 76 17.79 10.66 0.81
C ASP A 76 17.42 9.25 0.33
N PHE A 77 17.82 8.89 -0.90
CA PHE A 77 17.63 7.53 -1.42
C PHE A 77 18.36 6.47 -0.59
N LYS A 78 19.58 6.74 -0.12
CA LYS A 78 20.29 5.84 0.80
C LYS A 78 19.54 5.64 2.12
N ASN A 79 18.91 6.69 2.62
CA ASN A 79 18.10 6.60 3.84
C ASN A 79 16.81 5.80 3.60
N ILE A 80 16.13 6.03 2.46
CA ILE A 80 14.96 5.24 2.08
C ILE A 80 15.32 3.75 1.88
N TYR A 81 16.50 3.45 1.32
CA TYR A 81 16.93 2.07 1.22
C TYR A 81 17.11 1.38 2.58
N LYS A 82 17.58 2.10 3.60
CA LYS A 82 17.61 1.56 4.98
C LYS A 82 16.21 1.26 5.50
N GLU A 83 15.23 2.11 5.20
CA GLU A 83 13.83 1.84 5.56
C GLU A 83 13.31 0.57 4.85
N ILE A 84 13.68 0.34 3.58
CA ILE A 84 13.35 -0.90 2.86
C ILE A 84 13.90 -2.12 3.60
N VAL A 85 15.16 -2.07 4.05
CA VAL A 85 15.78 -3.16 4.80
C VAL A 85 15.09 -3.41 6.15
N GLU A 86 14.64 -2.38 6.83
CA GLU A 86 13.86 -2.54 8.07
C GLU A 86 12.48 -3.18 7.80
N VAL A 87 11.79 -2.75 6.73
CA VAL A 87 10.53 -3.37 6.29
C VAL A 87 10.73 -4.86 5.95
N GLU A 88 11.82 -5.20 5.27
CA GLU A 88 12.17 -6.59 5.00
C GLU A 88 12.31 -7.40 6.29
N LYS A 89 13.08 -6.91 7.26
CA LYS A 89 13.26 -7.59 8.57
C LYS A 89 11.95 -7.78 9.32
N GLU A 90 11.03 -6.81 9.25
CA GLU A 90 9.77 -6.85 9.97
C GLU A 90 8.79 -7.84 9.32
N PHE A 91 8.67 -7.83 7.99
CA PHE A 91 7.62 -8.57 7.29
C PHE A 91 8.07 -9.88 6.63
N ALA A 92 9.36 -10.14 6.48
CA ALA A 92 9.85 -11.40 5.94
C ALA A 92 9.36 -12.63 6.74
N PRO A 93 9.32 -12.61 8.09
CA PRO A 93 8.77 -13.72 8.86
C PRO A 93 7.28 -13.96 8.60
N VAL A 94 6.49 -12.90 8.39
CA VAL A 94 5.06 -13.02 8.08
C VAL A 94 4.87 -13.65 6.70
N ALA A 95 5.62 -13.20 5.71
CA ALA A 95 5.59 -13.76 4.37
C ALA A 95 6.07 -15.21 4.34
N GLN A 96 7.07 -15.57 5.17
CA GLN A 96 7.52 -16.94 5.32
C GLN A 96 6.41 -17.85 5.86
N ASN A 97 5.67 -17.41 6.86
CA ASN A 97 4.52 -18.15 7.38
C ASN A 97 3.46 -18.41 6.29
N TRP A 98 3.29 -17.50 5.32
CA TRP A 98 2.39 -17.73 4.20
C TRP A 98 2.89 -18.81 3.24
N ILE A 99 4.21 -18.86 3.01
CA ILE A 99 4.85 -19.93 2.20
C ILE A 99 4.67 -21.28 2.90
N ASP A 100 4.97 -21.32 4.18
CA ASP A 100 4.90 -22.55 4.99
C ASP A 100 3.45 -23.07 5.10
N ALA A 101 2.48 -22.16 5.13
CA ALA A 101 1.06 -22.50 5.14
C ALA A 101 0.47 -22.78 3.75
N GLY A 102 1.25 -22.65 2.68
CA GLY A 102 0.78 -22.82 1.30
C GLY A 102 -0.17 -21.72 0.81
N VAL A 103 -0.22 -20.58 1.49
CA VAL A 103 -0.99 -19.38 1.09
C VAL A 103 -0.27 -18.63 -0.02
N LEU A 104 1.06 -18.55 0.07
CA LEU A 104 1.94 -18.04 -0.97
C LEU A 104 2.71 -19.23 -1.57
N VAL A 105 2.52 -19.45 -2.86
CA VAL A 105 3.19 -20.54 -3.58
C VAL A 105 4.17 -19.91 -4.57
N LEU A 106 5.42 -20.32 -4.50
CA LEU A 106 6.49 -19.85 -5.37
C LEU A 106 6.81 -20.95 -6.38
N TYR A 107 6.95 -20.54 -7.63
CA TYR A 107 7.37 -21.43 -8.74
C TYR A 107 8.67 -20.89 -9.30
N SER A 108 9.63 -21.77 -9.53
CA SER A 108 10.88 -21.44 -10.26
C SER A 108 10.62 -21.34 -11.76
N ASP A 109 9.71 -22.19 -12.25
CA ASP A 109 9.22 -22.17 -13.62
C ASP A 109 7.74 -22.64 -13.62
N ALA A 110 6.98 -22.25 -14.65
CA ALA A 110 5.54 -22.57 -14.74
C ALA A 110 5.23 -24.06 -14.73
N ASP A 111 6.16 -24.89 -15.18
CA ASP A 111 6.02 -26.34 -15.30
C ASP A 111 6.66 -27.14 -14.15
N GLU A 112 7.27 -26.45 -13.17
CA GLU A 112 7.92 -27.10 -12.04
C GLU A 112 7.02 -27.14 -10.79
N PRO A 113 7.20 -28.13 -9.91
CA PRO A 113 6.47 -28.16 -8.64
C PRO A 113 6.87 -26.98 -7.75
N PRO A 114 5.95 -26.50 -6.89
CA PRO A 114 6.22 -25.37 -6.00
C PRO A 114 7.48 -25.60 -5.17
N VAL A 115 8.35 -24.62 -5.15
CA VAL A 115 9.59 -24.67 -4.37
C VAL A 115 9.31 -24.22 -2.95
N LYS A 116 9.70 -25.04 -1.97
CA LYS A 116 9.79 -24.59 -0.56
C LYS A 116 11.07 -23.78 -0.43
N THR A 117 10.93 -22.48 -0.42
CA THR A 117 12.06 -21.55 -0.34
C THR A 117 11.95 -20.71 0.92
N ILE A 118 13.09 -20.33 1.50
CA ILE A 118 13.16 -19.34 2.57
C ILE A 118 13.21 -17.97 1.94
N ILE A 119 12.24 -17.12 2.25
CA ILE A 119 12.07 -15.81 1.57
C ILE A 119 13.30 -14.91 1.70
N THR A 120 14.02 -14.99 2.82
CA THR A 120 15.25 -14.23 3.04
C THR A 120 16.45 -14.77 2.26
N GLU A 121 16.35 -15.99 1.71
CA GLU A 121 17.40 -16.63 0.91
C GLU A 121 17.15 -16.45 -0.59
N MET A 122 16.05 -15.79 -0.98
CA MET A 122 15.73 -15.48 -2.37
C MET A 122 16.60 -14.34 -2.89
N GLN A 123 17.88 -14.62 -3.13
CA GLN A 123 18.85 -13.61 -3.59
C GLN A 123 18.54 -13.06 -4.98
N ASP A 124 17.86 -13.85 -5.80
CA ASP A 124 17.54 -13.51 -7.20
C ASP A 124 16.14 -12.89 -7.36
N ALA A 125 15.32 -12.86 -6.30
CA ALA A 125 14.02 -12.25 -6.39
C ALA A 125 14.14 -10.72 -6.51
N PRO A 126 13.41 -10.09 -7.46
CA PRO A 126 13.38 -8.64 -7.56
C PRO A 126 12.88 -8.04 -6.24
N LEU A 127 13.64 -7.11 -5.66
CA LEU A 127 13.30 -6.47 -4.37
C LEU A 127 11.93 -5.80 -4.42
N GLY A 128 11.52 -5.28 -5.58
CA GLY A 128 10.19 -4.71 -5.77
C GLY A 128 9.06 -5.71 -5.59
N TRP A 129 9.25 -6.93 -6.06
CA TRP A 129 8.29 -8.01 -5.83
C TRP A 129 8.21 -8.39 -4.34
N LEU A 130 9.36 -8.50 -3.67
CA LEU A 130 9.40 -8.73 -2.23
C LEU A 130 8.67 -7.62 -1.46
N LEU A 131 8.89 -6.35 -1.82
CA LEU A 131 8.17 -5.23 -1.21
C LEU A 131 6.66 -5.30 -1.43
N GLU A 132 6.19 -5.77 -2.59
CA GLU A 132 4.74 -5.98 -2.80
C GLU A 132 4.19 -7.08 -1.89
N VAL A 133 4.92 -8.19 -1.74
CA VAL A 133 4.55 -9.26 -0.79
C VAL A 133 4.50 -8.71 0.64
N PHE A 134 5.50 -7.93 1.06
CA PHE A 134 5.54 -7.31 2.38
C PHE A 134 4.42 -6.29 2.59
N MET A 135 4.06 -5.54 1.57
CA MET A 135 2.91 -4.63 1.61
C MET A 135 1.60 -5.38 1.87
N ARG A 136 1.41 -6.55 1.25
CA ARG A 136 0.25 -7.41 1.49
C ARG A 136 0.29 -8.01 2.90
N ALA A 137 1.46 -8.47 3.36
CA ALA A 137 1.65 -8.97 4.72
C ALA A 137 1.33 -7.90 5.77
N ALA A 138 1.88 -6.69 5.60
CA ALA A 138 1.59 -5.56 6.47
C ALA A 138 0.09 -5.21 6.50
N LYS A 139 -0.60 -5.24 5.35
CA LYS A 139 -2.05 -5.05 5.28
C LYS A 139 -2.79 -6.07 6.14
N ASP A 140 -2.44 -7.33 6.03
CA ASP A 140 -3.10 -8.38 6.80
C ASP A 140 -2.79 -8.28 8.30
N SER A 141 -1.57 -7.90 8.67
CA SER A 141 -1.18 -7.61 10.05
C SER A 141 -1.94 -6.42 10.65
N VAL A 142 -2.25 -5.39 9.85
CA VAL A 142 -3.15 -4.30 10.28
C VAL A 142 -4.58 -4.80 10.45
N ILE A 143 -5.07 -5.61 9.52
CA ILE A 143 -6.44 -6.18 9.59
C ILE A 143 -6.57 -7.12 10.79
N SER A 144 -5.56 -7.93 11.10
CA SER A 144 -5.55 -8.80 12.30
C SER A 144 -5.43 -8.01 13.61
N GLY A 145 -4.89 -6.80 13.57
CA GLY A 145 -4.65 -5.95 14.72
C GLY A 145 -3.29 -6.16 15.37
N GLU A 146 -2.38 -6.87 14.71
CA GLU A 146 -0.99 -7.05 15.13
C GLU A 146 -0.19 -5.76 15.01
N ILE A 147 -0.51 -4.95 14.00
CA ILE A 147 0.11 -3.66 13.74
C ILE A 147 -0.95 -2.57 13.76
N ALA A 148 -0.65 -1.43 14.39
CA ALA A 148 -1.51 -0.25 14.33
C ALA A 148 -1.49 0.37 12.91
N ALA A 149 -2.63 0.85 12.44
CA ALA A 149 -2.77 1.37 11.08
C ALA A 149 -1.85 2.59 10.77
N ASP A 150 -1.51 3.37 11.79
CA ASP A 150 -0.59 4.51 11.71
C ASP A 150 0.89 4.09 11.59
N LYS A 151 1.20 2.82 11.87
CA LYS A 151 2.53 2.23 11.70
C LYS A 151 2.71 1.52 10.36
N PHE A 152 1.70 1.59 9.48
CA PHE A 152 1.81 0.98 8.15
C PHE A 152 2.90 1.71 7.33
N PRO A 153 3.92 0.98 6.82
CA PRO A 153 5.01 1.60 6.07
C PRO A 153 4.50 2.32 4.81
N ASP A 154 5.15 3.39 4.42
CA ASP A 154 4.81 4.11 3.18
C ASP A 154 5.39 3.39 1.94
N PHE A 155 4.75 2.28 1.56
CA PHE A 155 5.17 1.48 0.40
C PHE A 155 5.13 2.26 -0.91
N GLU A 156 4.29 3.31 -1.05
CA GLU A 156 4.32 4.18 -2.23
C GLU A 156 5.68 4.88 -2.35
N LYS A 157 6.20 5.41 -1.23
CA LYS A 157 7.54 6.01 -1.18
C LYS A 157 8.63 4.97 -1.47
N LEU A 158 8.58 3.82 -0.80
CA LEU A 158 9.62 2.78 -0.90
C LEU A 158 9.72 2.21 -2.31
N LEU A 159 8.60 1.83 -2.92
CA LEU A 159 8.54 1.27 -4.27
C LEU A 159 8.90 2.32 -5.33
N SER A 160 8.46 3.57 -5.16
CA SER A 160 8.85 4.65 -6.07
C SER A 160 10.35 4.95 -5.98
N ALA A 161 10.93 4.95 -4.79
CA ALA A 161 12.37 5.13 -4.63
C ALA A 161 13.16 3.97 -5.24
N LEU A 162 12.68 2.74 -5.08
CA LEU A 162 13.28 1.57 -5.71
C LEU A 162 13.21 1.65 -7.24
N ALA A 163 12.11 2.15 -7.81
CA ALA A 163 12.01 2.40 -9.25
C ALA A 163 13.08 3.40 -9.73
N VAL A 164 13.33 4.50 -8.99
CA VAL A 164 14.42 5.44 -9.32
C VAL A 164 15.79 4.77 -9.25
N MET A 165 16.03 3.91 -8.25
CA MET A 165 17.29 3.17 -8.12
C MET A 165 17.50 2.21 -9.29
N HIS A 166 16.45 1.56 -9.79
CA HIS A 166 16.52 0.68 -10.95
C HIS A 166 16.70 1.41 -12.29
N VAL A 167 16.35 2.71 -12.36
CA VAL A 167 16.72 3.55 -13.53
C VAL A 167 18.23 3.59 -13.71
N ASP A 168 19.01 3.64 -12.62
CA ASP A 168 20.47 3.53 -12.66
C ASP A 168 20.93 2.23 -13.33
N SER A 169 20.30 1.11 -12.98
CA SER A 169 20.55 -0.20 -13.59
C SER A 169 20.20 -0.23 -15.07
N CYS A 170 19.09 0.40 -15.48
CA CYS A 170 18.72 0.52 -16.91
C CYS A 170 19.79 1.26 -17.70
N VAL A 171 20.31 2.37 -17.15
CA VAL A 171 21.36 3.15 -17.80
C VAL A 171 22.64 2.32 -17.92
N ILE A 172 23.04 1.63 -16.88
CA ILE A 172 24.21 0.74 -16.90
C ILE A 172 24.04 -0.35 -17.96
N ALA A 173 22.90 -1.07 -17.95
CA ALA A 173 22.61 -2.12 -18.91
C ALA A 173 22.66 -1.61 -20.36
N SER A 174 22.11 -0.43 -20.63
CA SER A 174 22.14 0.20 -21.95
C SER A 174 23.56 0.53 -22.43
N HIS A 175 24.52 0.71 -21.51
CA HIS A 175 25.89 1.07 -21.79
C HIS A 175 26.78 -0.13 -22.05
N ILE A 176 26.54 -1.23 -21.35
CA ILE A 176 27.41 -2.41 -21.47
C ILE A 176 27.15 -3.09 -22.82
N ASP A 177 25.98 -3.64 -23.06
CA ASP A 177 25.65 -4.35 -24.30
C ASP A 177 24.16 -4.37 -24.63
N GLY A 178 23.37 -3.67 -23.83
CA GLY A 178 21.89 -3.64 -23.89
C GLY A 178 21.20 -4.89 -23.38
N ARG A 179 21.96 -5.92 -22.96
CA ARG A 179 21.35 -7.11 -22.35
C ARG A 179 20.72 -6.75 -21.02
N GLY A 180 19.53 -7.29 -20.78
CA GLY A 180 18.77 -7.03 -19.56
C GLY A 180 18.15 -5.63 -19.49
N LEU A 181 18.21 -4.81 -20.54
CA LEU A 181 17.58 -3.50 -20.54
C LEU A 181 16.05 -3.62 -20.46
N ASP A 182 15.45 -4.51 -21.23
CA ASP A 182 14.00 -4.73 -21.22
C ASP A 182 13.54 -5.24 -19.85
N GLU A 183 14.27 -6.19 -19.28
CA GLU A 183 14.00 -6.70 -17.92
C GLU A 183 14.13 -5.59 -16.87
N ALA A 184 15.16 -4.75 -16.96
CA ALA A 184 15.34 -3.63 -16.06
C ALA A 184 14.21 -2.59 -16.20
N ILE A 185 13.72 -2.34 -17.42
CA ILE A 185 12.56 -1.46 -17.66
C ILE A 185 11.30 -2.07 -17.05
N ASP A 186 11.08 -3.37 -17.21
CA ASP A 186 9.94 -4.08 -16.63
C ASP A 186 9.95 -4.01 -15.09
N ILE A 187 11.12 -4.12 -14.47
CA ILE A 187 11.29 -3.93 -13.03
C ILE A 187 10.88 -2.51 -12.59
N VAL A 188 11.30 -1.47 -13.32
CA VAL A 188 10.92 -0.09 -13.02
C VAL A 188 9.40 0.10 -13.15
N GLN A 189 8.80 -0.43 -14.21
CA GLN A 189 7.35 -0.35 -14.45
C GLN A 189 6.57 -1.11 -13.38
N THR A 190 7.02 -2.29 -13.00
CA THR A 190 6.42 -3.11 -11.95
C THR A 190 6.45 -2.36 -10.62
N ASN A 191 7.59 -1.82 -10.22
CA ASN A 191 7.71 -1.05 -8.97
C ASN A 191 6.76 0.16 -8.95
N LEU A 192 6.63 0.90 -10.04
CA LEU A 192 5.70 2.02 -10.14
C LEU A 192 4.24 1.58 -10.10
N SER A 193 3.91 0.45 -10.72
CA SER A 193 2.56 -0.11 -10.70
C SER A 193 2.19 -0.56 -9.29
N SER A 194 3.09 -1.26 -8.61
CA SER A 194 2.91 -1.67 -7.22
C SER A 194 2.82 -0.48 -6.26
N ALA A 195 3.57 0.61 -6.50
CA ALA A 195 3.45 1.84 -5.74
C ALA A 195 2.04 2.46 -5.86
N LYS A 196 1.41 2.37 -7.04
CA LYS A 196 0.03 2.85 -7.23
C LYS A 196 -1.00 2.00 -6.48
N LEU A 197 -0.78 0.68 -6.38
CA LEU A 197 -1.65 -0.22 -5.62
C LEU A 197 -1.65 0.05 -4.11
N TYR A 198 -0.64 0.73 -3.60
CA TYR A 198 -0.54 1.07 -2.17
C TYR A 198 -1.79 1.78 -1.63
N LYS A 199 -2.35 2.74 -2.38
CA LYS A 199 -3.57 3.46 -1.97
C LYS A 199 -4.78 2.54 -1.83
N GLU A 200 -4.89 1.57 -2.75
CA GLU A 200 -5.96 0.57 -2.72
C GLU A 200 -5.79 -0.38 -1.53
N CYS A 201 -4.55 -0.77 -1.22
CA CYS A 201 -4.24 -1.58 -0.04
C CYS A 201 -4.65 -0.89 1.25
N ILE A 202 -4.29 0.39 1.44
CA ILE A 202 -4.69 1.17 2.62
C ILE A 202 -6.21 1.35 2.70
N ALA A 203 -6.86 1.71 1.60
CA ALA A 203 -8.31 1.84 1.55
C ALA A 203 -9.00 0.52 1.93
N SER A 204 -8.53 -0.60 1.39
CA SER A 204 -9.03 -1.94 1.69
C SER A 204 -8.84 -2.30 3.18
N ALA A 205 -7.67 -2.03 3.76
CA ALA A 205 -7.41 -2.25 5.18
C ALA A 205 -8.35 -1.43 6.07
N SER A 206 -8.52 -0.14 5.75
CA SER A 206 -9.41 0.76 6.49
C SER A 206 -10.88 0.32 6.45
N LEU A 207 -11.36 -0.12 5.28
CA LEU A 207 -12.70 -0.67 5.11
C LEU A 207 -12.90 -1.97 5.92
N ALA A 208 -11.91 -2.86 5.91
CA ALA A 208 -11.97 -4.11 6.67
C ALA A 208 -12.03 -3.84 8.18
N LEU A 209 -11.19 -2.90 8.69
CA LEU A 209 -11.22 -2.48 10.09
C LEU A 209 -12.57 -1.86 10.49
N GLY A 210 -13.11 -0.97 9.64
CA GLY A 210 -14.44 -0.37 9.86
C GLY A 210 -15.56 -1.42 9.93
N SER A 211 -15.52 -2.40 9.03
CA SER A 211 -16.48 -3.51 9.01
C SER A 211 -16.38 -4.40 10.25
N ARG A 212 -15.16 -4.71 10.70
CA ARG A 212 -14.94 -5.47 11.95
C ARG A 212 -15.44 -4.70 13.18
N ALA A 213 -15.12 -3.40 13.27
CA ALA A 213 -15.59 -2.56 14.36
C ALA A 213 -17.12 -2.49 14.40
N LYS A 214 -17.77 -2.33 13.24
CA LYS A 214 -19.23 -2.35 13.13
C LYS A 214 -19.83 -3.70 13.54
N LYS A 215 -19.24 -4.82 13.09
CA LYS A 215 -19.68 -6.17 13.46
C LYS A 215 -19.53 -6.40 14.97
N ALA A 216 -18.40 -6.01 15.57
CA ALA A 216 -18.14 -6.13 16.99
C ALA A 216 -19.10 -5.25 17.82
N SER A 217 -19.39 -4.03 17.35
CA SER A 217 -20.40 -3.16 17.98
C SER A 217 -21.79 -3.78 17.91
N ASN A 218 -22.20 -4.24 16.73
CA ASN A 218 -23.50 -4.89 16.55
C ASN A 218 -23.64 -6.14 17.42
N SER A 219 -22.59 -6.96 17.53
CA SER A 219 -22.61 -8.15 18.40
C SER A 219 -22.75 -7.78 19.87
N ARG A 220 -22.01 -6.76 20.35
CA ARG A 220 -22.13 -6.28 21.74
C ARG A 220 -23.50 -5.72 22.07
N HIS A 221 -24.15 -5.12 21.09
CA HIS A 221 -25.47 -4.51 21.26
C HIS A 221 -26.62 -5.37 20.74
N ALA A 222 -26.36 -6.62 20.31
CA ALA A 222 -27.36 -7.48 19.69
C ALA A 222 -28.61 -7.68 20.60
N ALA A 223 -28.39 -7.98 21.87
CA ALA A 223 -29.48 -8.16 22.83
C ALA A 223 -30.31 -6.86 23.05
N THR A 224 -29.61 -5.73 23.17
CA THR A 224 -30.27 -4.42 23.31
C THR A 224 -31.03 -4.03 22.06
N ASN A 225 -30.45 -4.28 20.87
CA ASN A 225 -31.10 -3.98 19.59
C ASN A 225 -32.32 -4.89 19.35
N ALA A 226 -32.24 -6.16 19.73
CA ALA A 226 -33.38 -7.10 19.67
C ALA A 226 -34.51 -6.64 20.62
N LEU A 227 -34.15 -6.26 21.84
CA LEU A 227 -35.12 -5.72 22.79
C LEU A 227 -35.74 -4.42 22.27
N LYS A 228 -34.93 -3.49 21.74
CA LYS A 228 -35.43 -2.25 21.13
C LYS A 228 -36.43 -2.55 20.02
N ALA A 229 -36.08 -3.43 19.09
CA ALA A 229 -36.97 -3.81 17.98
C ALA A 229 -38.29 -4.40 18.50
N LYS A 230 -38.22 -5.33 19.47
CA LYS A 230 -39.38 -5.96 20.06
C LYS A 230 -40.34 -4.89 20.68
N LEU A 231 -39.80 -4.00 21.52
CA LEU A 231 -40.63 -3.02 22.25
C LEU A 231 -41.15 -1.91 21.32
N VAL A 232 -40.41 -1.54 20.28
CA VAL A 232 -40.90 -0.62 19.25
C VAL A 232 -42.06 -1.25 18.47
N ASN A 233 -41.94 -2.52 18.07
CA ASN A 233 -43.03 -3.25 17.39
C ASN A 233 -44.27 -3.37 18.28
N GLU A 234 -44.10 -3.72 19.57
CA GLU A 234 -45.18 -3.77 20.55
C GLU A 234 -45.90 -2.43 20.65
N TRP A 235 -45.16 -1.31 20.66
CA TRP A 235 -45.77 0.02 20.60
C TRP A 235 -46.60 0.24 19.32
N VAL A 236 -46.05 -0.17 18.15
CA VAL A 236 -46.76 0.02 16.86
C VAL A 236 -48.08 -0.76 16.85
N GLU A 237 -48.06 -1.99 17.34
CA GLU A 237 -49.22 -2.89 17.32
C GLU A 237 -50.28 -2.49 18.37
N SER A 238 -49.85 -2.07 19.56
CA SER A 238 -50.75 -1.86 20.71
C SER A 238 -50.93 -0.39 21.12
N LYS A 239 -50.41 0.58 20.33
CA LYS A 239 -50.46 2.01 20.71
C LYS A 239 -51.89 2.54 20.99
N GLN A 240 -52.93 1.93 20.41
CA GLN A 240 -54.30 2.30 20.61
C GLN A 240 -54.88 1.83 21.98
N GLU A 241 -54.25 0.88 22.61
CA GLU A 241 -54.60 0.34 23.91
C GLU A 241 -54.13 1.23 25.06
N TYR A 242 -53.21 2.16 24.78
CA TYR A 242 -52.62 3.06 25.79
C TYR A 242 -53.10 4.49 25.61
N LYS A 243 -53.26 5.21 26.71
CA LYS A 243 -53.71 6.62 26.69
C LYS A 243 -52.70 7.54 25.97
N SER A 244 -51.41 7.18 26.04
CA SER A 244 -50.34 7.96 25.41
C SER A 244 -49.05 7.13 25.33
N ARG A 245 -48.06 7.61 24.54
CA ARG A 245 -46.71 7.04 24.51
C ARG A 245 -46.07 7.00 25.92
N ALA A 246 -46.30 8.03 26.74
CA ALA A 246 -45.76 8.08 28.09
C ALA A 246 -46.36 6.99 29.00
N ASP A 247 -47.64 6.67 28.81
CA ASP A 247 -48.32 5.62 29.54
C ASP A 247 -47.79 4.23 29.19
N PHE A 248 -47.67 3.94 27.91
CA PHE A 248 -46.99 2.73 27.40
C PHE A 248 -45.58 2.57 27.98
N VAL A 249 -44.76 3.62 27.85
CA VAL A 249 -43.39 3.60 28.34
C VAL A 249 -43.31 3.31 29.83
N ARG A 250 -44.14 3.93 30.65
CA ARG A 250 -44.16 3.71 32.11
C ARG A 250 -44.46 2.25 32.47
N ILE A 251 -45.40 1.63 31.76
CA ILE A 251 -45.80 0.25 32.04
C ILE A 251 -44.75 -0.74 31.53
N VAL A 252 -44.40 -0.64 30.24
CA VAL A 252 -43.53 -1.61 29.54
C VAL A 252 -42.07 -1.50 30.00
N ALA A 253 -41.57 -0.30 30.27
CA ALA A 253 -40.24 -0.14 30.81
C ALA A 253 -40.01 -0.85 32.13
N ARG A 254 -41.01 -0.82 33.01
CA ARG A 254 -40.99 -1.53 34.32
C ARG A 254 -40.96 -3.05 34.12
N VAL A 255 -41.78 -3.57 33.20
CA VAL A 255 -41.86 -5.01 32.92
C VAL A 255 -40.50 -5.53 32.38
N HIS A 256 -39.82 -4.77 31.54
CA HIS A 256 -38.57 -5.17 30.92
C HIS A 256 -37.31 -4.67 31.67
N GLY A 257 -37.44 -4.00 32.81
CA GLY A 257 -36.32 -3.53 33.64
C GLY A 257 -35.44 -2.49 32.93
N ILE A 258 -36.00 -1.69 32.01
CA ILE A 258 -35.29 -0.62 31.30
C ILE A 258 -35.73 0.76 31.83
N LYS A 259 -34.86 1.77 31.57
CA LYS A 259 -35.22 3.15 31.96
C LYS A 259 -36.33 3.69 31.04
N GLU A 260 -37.35 4.31 31.62
CA GLU A 260 -38.45 4.93 30.86
C GLU A 260 -37.96 5.89 29.78
N ARG A 261 -36.97 6.75 30.12
CA ARG A 261 -36.33 7.66 29.16
C ARG A 261 -35.79 6.94 27.95
N THR A 262 -35.12 5.81 28.13
CA THR A 262 -34.53 5.03 27.05
C THR A 262 -35.60 4.50 26.09
N LEU A 263 -36.67 3.91 26.60
CA LEU A 263 -37.78 3.42 25.79
C LEU A 263 -38.50 4.57 25.07
N TYR A 264 -38.70 5.69 25.77
CA TYR A 264 -39.32 6.88 25.18
C TYR A 264 -38.51 7.43 23.98
N GLU A 265 -37.19 7.48 24.12
CA GLU A 265 -36.27 7.88 23.03
C GLU A 265 -36.29 6.89 21.84
N TRP A 266 -36.33 5.58 22.11
CA TRP A 266 -36.41 4.57 21.06
C TRP A 266 -37.67 4.69 20.21
N ILE A 267 -38.81 4.86 20.83
CA ILE A 267 -40.10 5.07 20.16
C ILE A 267 -40.08 6.39 19.38
N GLY A 268 -39.54 7.46 19.97
CA GLY A 268 -39.45 8.77 19.31
C GLY A 268 -38.59 8.75 18.07
N GLN A 269 -37.45 8.04 18.09
CA GLN A 269 -36.59 7.84 16.93
C GLN A 269 -37.30 7.08 15.81
N TYR A 270 -38.05 6.04 16.16
CA TYR A 270 -38.83 5.28 15.19
C TYR A 270 -39.90 6.16 14.53
N GLU A 271 -40.70 6.88 15.32
CA GLU A 271 -41.76 7.75 14.81
C GLU A 271 -41.21 8.87 13.89
N GLN A 272 -40.02 9.38 14.20
CA GLN A 272 -39.33 10.34 13.32
C GLN A 272 -38.87 9.72 12.00
N SER A 273 -38.44 8.47 12.01
CA SER A 273 -37.98 7.76 10.80
C SER A 273 -39.11 7.36 9.85
N GLN A 274 -40.37 7.41 10.32
CA GLN A 274 -41.59 7.10 9.53
C GLN A 274 -42.25 8.37 8.93
N ARG A 275 -41.75 9.55 9.25
CA ARG A 275 -42.16 10.83 8.66
C ARG A 275 -41.29 11.21 7.48
#